data_f35ef2dfccfa3236b5c20af3551b7838
#
_entry.id   f35ef2dfccfa3236b5c20af3551b7838
#
_cell.length_a   1.000
_cell.length_b   1.000
_cell.length_c   1.000
_cell.angle_alpha   90.00
_cell.angle_beta   90.00
_cell.angle_gamma   90.00
#
_symmetry.space_group_name_H-M   'P 1'
#
loop_
_entity.id
_entity.type
_entity.pdbx_description
1 polymer ?
#
loop_
_entity_poly.entity_id
_entity_poly.type
_entity_poly.pdbx_seq_one_letter_code
_entity_poly.pdbx_strand_id
1 'polypeptide(L)'
;SYFAQIKMTDGTLNSCSAMHVQFYNATMNRASIKNTFLDYSNFYMAYMAEVNLYKVIAPYINLFRADLSFSKLDLINFKHADLSRVNLNKAILQNINLIDSKLFFTRLTNTFLEMVICTDSNMANVNFNNANLNNCHFNCSVLTKAWMFNTRLYRVNFDEASVQGMGISILRGEENIPINSDTLVTLQKFFEEDCTSHTGMSQTENNTHEVAMKITADIMQHAD
;
A
#
# COMPACT_ATOMS: atom_id res chain seq x y z
N SER A 1 17.01 18.68 13.40
CA SER A 1 17.46 19.66 12.38
C SER A 1 16.33 20.10 11.50
N TYR A 2 16.39 21.29 10.93
CA TYR A 2 15.33 21.92 10.18
C TYR A 2 15.76 22.19 8.74
N PHE A 3 15.20 21.46 7.77
CA PHE A 3 15.49 21.53 6.33
C PHE A 3 14.21 21.73 5.51
N ALA A 4 13.23 22.46 6.09
CA ALA A 4 11.99 22.74 5.39
C ALA A 4 12.25 23.49 4.07
N GLN A 5 11.49 23.11 3.04
CA GLN A 5 11.57 23.71 1.71
C GLN A 5 12.97 23.64 1.05
N ILE A 6 13.85 22.78 1.55
CA ILE A 6 15.14 22.57 0.92
C ILE A 6 14.97 22.10 -0.52
N LYS A 7 15.83 22.57 -1.41
CA LYS A 7 15.93 22.09 -2.78
C LYS A 7 17.11 21.13 -2.89
N MET A 8 16.80 19.86 -3.15
CA MET A 8 17.75 18.76 -3.16
C MET A 8 17.45 17.80 -4.32
N THR A 9 16.99 18.36 -5.44
CA THR A 9 16.76 17.61 -6.68
C THR A 9 18.07 16.95 -7.12
N ASP A 10 18.02 15.67 -7.51
CA ASP A 10 19.19 14.85 -7.83
C ASP A 10 20.21 14.71 -6.68
N GLY A 11 19.84 15.14 -5.47
CA GLY A 11 20.69 15.10 -4.30
C GLY A 11 20.84 13.70 -3.69
N THR A 12 21.71 13.58 -2.71
CA THR A 12 21.94 12.31 -2.02
C THR A 12 21.93 12.45 -0.50
N LEU A 13 21.30 11.47 0.16
CA LEU A 13 21.38 11.24 1.61
C LEU A 13 21.80 9.78 1.79
N ASN A 14 23.07 9.52 1.86
CA ASN A 14 23.57 8.15 1.94
C ASN A 14 24.34 7.90 3.24
N SER A 15 24.09 6.73 3.85
CA SER A 15 24.80 6.24 5.04
C SER A 15 24.82 7.26 6.17
N CYS A 16 23.69 7.89 6.45
CA CYS A 16 23.57 8.93 7.46
C CYS A 16 22.41 8.68 8.41
N SER A 17 22.38 9.43 9.50
CA SER A 17 21.25 9.50 10.42
C SER A 17 20.61 10.88 10.32
N ALA A 18 19.38 10.93 9.83
CA ALA A 18 18.57 12.14 9.72
C ALA A 18 17.25 11.97 10.51
N MET A 19 17.35 11.40 11.71
CA MET A 19 16.22 11.19 12.61
C MET A 19 15.66 12.53 13.10
N HIS A 20 14.33 12.61 13.27
CA HIS A 20 13.62 13.82 13.73
C HIS A 20 13.88 15.07 12.87
N VAL A 21 14.24 14.89 11.60
CA VAL A 21 14.54 16.02 10.70
C VAL A 21 13.26 16.50 10.02
N GLN A 22 13.16 17.80 9.82
CA GLN A 22 12.00 18.44 9.16
C GLN A 22 12.34 18.74 7.70
N PHE A 23 11.76 17.93 6.79
CA PHE A 23 11.87 18.07 5.32
C PHE A 23 10.52 18.46 4.68
N TYR A 24 9.61 19.06 5.43
CA TYR A 24 8.31 19.39 4.88
C TYR A 24 8.40 20.36 3.69
N ASN A 25 7.60 20.13 2.65
CA ASN A 25 7.67 20.85 1.38
C ASN A 25 9.05 20.85 0.71
N ALA A 26 9.95 19.93 1.08
CA ALA A 26 11.24 19.81 0.41
C ALA A 26 11.05 19.37 -1.06
N THR A 27 11.93 19.84 -1.93
CA THR A 27 12.00 19.40 -3.32
C THR A 27 13.18 18.44 -3.47
N MET A 28 12.89 17.14 -3.59
CA MET A 28 13.85 16.05 -3.59
C MET A 28 13.65 15.11 -4.78
N ASN A 29 13.09 15.60 -5.87
CA ASN A 29 12.85 14.78 -7.06
C ASN A 29 14.16 14.15 -7.55
N ARG A 30 14.10 12.86 -7.92
CA ARG A 30 15.24 12.05 -8.36
C ARG A 30 16.37 11.93 -7.33
N ALA A 31 16.12 12.29 -6.08
CA ALA A 31 17.12 12.12 -5.03
C ALA A 31 17.40 10.63 -4.75
N SER A 32 18.57 10.33 -4.24
CA SER A 32 18.96 9.00 -3.79
C SER A 32 19.17 9.00 -2.28
N ILE A 33 18.40 8.19 -1.57
CA ILE A 33 18.48 8.03 -0.12
C ILE A 33 18.75 6.56 0.18
N LYS A 34 19.95 6.26 0.67
CA LYS A 34 20.40 4.88 0.86
C LYS A 34 21.07 4.67 2.21
N ASN A 35 20.82 3.48 2.83
CA ASN A 35 21.41 3.10 4.11
C ASN A 35 21.24 4.20 5.18
N THR A 36 20.03 4.76 5.30
CA THR A 36 19.77 5.99 6.07
C THR A 36 18.70 5.75 7.10
N PHE A 37 18.86 6.34 8.28
CA PHE A 37 17.87 6.36 9.35
C PHE A 37 17.08 7.66 9.29
N LEU A 38 15.76 7.56 9.16
CA LEU A 38 14.83 8.68 9.04
C LEU A 38 13.69 8.62 10.07
N ASP A 39 13.93 7.96 11.19
CA ASP A 39 12.93 7.76 12.24
C ASP A 39 12.32 9.10 12.68
N TYR A 40 11.00 9.15 12.80
CA TYR A 40 10.25 10.35 13.21
C TYR A 40 10.52 11.60 12.34
N SER A 41 11.09 11.46 11.16
CA SER A 41 11.31 12.62 10.29
C SER A 41 10.04 13.01 9.56
N ASN A 42 9.97 14.27 9.14
CA ASN A 42 8.78 14.86 8.57
C ASN A 42 9.00 15.28 7.11
N PHE A 43 8.38 14.56 6.20
CA PHE A 43 8.35 14.82 4.75
C PHE A 43 6.96 15.25 4.28
N TYR A 44 6.18 15.88 5.14
CA TYR A 44 4.87 16.39 4.82
C TYR A 44 4.89 17.22 3.53
N MET A 45 4.06 16.84 2.53
CA MET A 45 3.97 17.49 1.22
C MET A 45 5.31 17.62 0.48
N ALA A 46 6.29 16.77 0.74
CA ALA A 46 7.56 16.78 0.01
C ALA A 46 7.38 16.32 -1.44
N TYR A 47 8.09 16.94 -2.36
CA TYR A 47 8.18 16.54 -3.77
C TYR A 47 9.34 15.57 -3.94
N MET A 48 9.03 14.28 -4.06
CA MET A 48 10.00 13.18 -4.09
C MET A 48 9.76 12.25 -5.30
N ALA A 49 9.23 12.78 -6.40
CA ALA A 49 9.02 11.99 -7.60
C ALA A 49 10.34 11.39 -8.11
N GLU A 50 10.28 10.13 -8.58
CA GLU A 50 11.46 9.39 -9.10
C GLU A 50 12.56 9.18 -8.04
N VAL A 51 12.27 9.33 -6.74
CA VAL A 51 13.26 9.08 -5.68
C VAL A 51 13.66 7.60 -5.65
N ASN A 52 14.92 7.35 -5.33
CA ASN A 52 15.44 6.01 -5.06
C ASN A 52 15.71 5.85 -3.57
N LEU A 53 14.84 5.10 -2.88
CA LEU A 53 15.02 4.73 -1.48
C LEU A 53 15.52 3.28 -1.40
N TYR A 54 16.66 3.05 -0.77
CA TYR A 54 17.22 1.72 -0.60
C TYR A 54 17.79 1.50 0.80
N LYS A 55 17.34 0.45 1.49
CA LYS A 55 17.75 0.16 2.88
C LYS A 55 17.54 1.36 3.80
N VAL A 56 16.31 1.89 3.83
CA VAL A 56 15.95 3.03 4.68
C VAL A 56 15.14 2.55 5.88
N ILE A 57 15.52 2.96 7.05
CA ILE A 57 14.80 2.72 8.31
C ILE A 57 14.13 4.03 8.71
N ALA A 58 12.81 4.05 8.66
CA ALA A 58 12.01 5.26 8.84
C ALA A 58 10.69 5.00 9.59
N PRO A 59 10.69 4.29 10.72
CA PRO A 59 9.47 4.14 11.50
C PRO A 59 8.97 5.51 11.97
N TYR A 60 7.64 5.65 12.04
CA TYR A 60 6.96 6.91 12.41
C TYR A 60 7.27 8.10 11.49
N ILE A 61 7.77 7.88 10.28
CA ILE A 61 7.94 8.96 9.30
C ILE A 61 6.60 9.54 8.91
N ASN A 62 6.55 10.86 8.73
CA ASN A 62 5.40 11.55 8.17
C ASN A 62 5.64 11.86 6.69
N LEU A 63 4.93 11.14 5.81
CA LEU A 63 4.93 11.35 4.36
C LEU A 63 3.57 11.90 3.86
N PHE A 64 2.72 12.38 4.76
CA PHE A 64 1.37 12.84 4.40
C PHE A 64 1.40 13.80 3.20
N ARG A 65 0.63 13.44 2.13
CA ARG A 65 0.57 14.15 0.85
C ARG A 65 1.89 14.30 0.09
N ALA A 66 2.93 13.56 0.42
CA ALA A 66 4.15 13.57 -0.38
C ALA A 66 3.92 12.96 -1.78
N ASP A 67 4.70 13.40 -2.74
CA ASP A 67 4.72 12.82 -4.09
C ASP A 67 5.94 11.90 -4.23
N LEU A 68 5.69 10.60 -4.28
CA LEU A 68 6.66 9.54 -4.56
C LEU A 68 6.35 8.82 -5.89
N SER A 69 5.70 9.49 -6.82
CA SER A 69 5.39 8.89 -8.12
C SER A 69 6.66 8.47 -8.87
N PHE A 70 6.58 7.36 -9.60
CA PHE A 70 7.68 6.78 -10.38
C PHE A 70 8.91 6.37 -9.55
N SER A 71 8.81 6.34 -8.23
CA SER A 71 9.92 6.06 -7.32
C SER A 71 10.25 4.57 -7.24
N LYS A 72 11.47 4.26 -6.79
CA LYS A 72 11.91 2.92 -6.44
C LYS A 72 12.18 2.85 -4.95
N LEU A 73 11.47 1.95 -4.27
CA LEU A 73 11.56 1.72 -2.85
C LEU A 73 11.91 0.24 -2.63
N ASP A 74 13.05 -0.04 -2.02
CA ASP A 74 13.47 -1.40 -1.72
C ASP A 74 14.14 -1.50 -0.34
N LEU A 75 13.75 -2.54 0.41
CA LEU A 75 14.21 -2.80 1.77
C LEU A 75 13.91 -1.62 2.72
N ILE A 76 12.66 -1.21 2.78
CA ILE A 76 12.24 -0.05 3.59
C ILE A 76 11.43 -0.49 4.81
N ASN A 77 11.76 0.08 5.96
CA ASN A 77 10.94 -0.02 7.14
C ASN A 77 10.15 1.29 7.38
N PHE A 78 8.86 1.25 7.07
CA PHE A 78 7.89 2.31 7.30
C PHE A 78 6.87 1.96 8.39
N LYS A 79 7.25 1.11 9.34
CA LYS A 79 6.37 0.73 10.44
C LYS A 79 5.84 1.97 11.17
N HIS A 80 4.53 2.02 11.47
CA HIS A 80 3.83 3.16 12.09
C HIS A 80 3.91 4.48 11.32
N ALA A 81 4.26 4.46 10.04
CA ALA A 81 4.38 5.67 9.21
C ALA A 81 3.02 6.25 8.81
N ASP A 82 2.99 7.55 8.52
CA ASP A 82 1.84 8.19 7.88
C ASP A 82 2.13 8.44 6.39
N LEU A 83 1.57 7.54 5.55
CA LEU A 83 1.58 7.66 4.09
C LEU A 83 0.22 8.11 3.55
N SER A 84 -0.65 8.65 4.37
CA SER A 84 -1.98 9.04 3.93
C SER A 84 -1.92 10.10 2.83
N ARG A 85 -2.72 9.89 1.77
CA ARG A 85 -2.78 10.75 0.58
C ARG A 85 -1.47 10.87 -0.20
N VAL A 86 -0.51 9.97 0.04
CA VAL A 86 0.73 9.90 -0.76
C VAL A 86 0.40 9.50 -2.19
N ASN A 87 1.10 10.09 -3.14
CA ASN A 87 1.08 9.69 -4.53
C ASN A 87 2.24 8.72 -4.80
N LEU A 88 1.94 7.44 -5.00
CA LEU A 88 2.88 6.38 -5.39
C LEU A 88 2.58 5.86 -6.82
N ASN A 89 1.87 6.64 -7.63
CA ASN A 89 1.54 6.20 -8.99
C ASN A 89 2.79 5.78 -9.77
N LYS A 90 2.74 4.57 -10.36
CA LYS A 90 3.85 3.96 -11.11
C LYS A 90 5.14 3.73 -10.32
N ALA A 91 5.06 3.71 -9.00
CA ALA A 91 6.20 3.34 -8.17
C ALA A 91 6.43 1.81 -8.15
N ILE A 92 7.65 1.42 -7.80
CA ILE A 92 8.05 0.03 -7.55
C ILE A 92 8.37 -0.08 -6.06
N LEU A 93 7.66 -0.95 -5.36
CA LEU A 93 7.79 -1.21 -3.93
C LEU A 93 8.20 -2.67 -3.72
N GLN A 94 9.40 -2.90 -3.19
CA GLN A 94 9.91 -4.23 -2.91
C GLN A 94 10.41 -4.34 -1.48
N ASN A 95 10.06 -5.42 -0.78
CA ASN A 95 10.52 -5.67 0.59
C ASN A 95 10.18 -4.52 1.55
N ILE A 96 8.92 -4.10 1.57
CA ILE A 96 8.47 -2.95 2.36
C ILE A 96 7.69 -3.41 3.60
N ASN A 97 8.07 -2.90 4.76
CA ASN A 97 7.32 -3.06 6.00
C ASN A 97 6.46 -1.82 6.27
N LEU A 98 5.14 -1.99 6.20
CA LEU A 98 4.11 -0.98 6.46
C LEU A 98 3.20 -1.38 7.63
N ILE A 99 3.65 -2.26 8.52
CA ILE A 99 2.85 -2.70 9.67
C ILE A 99 2.38 -1.49 10.48
N ASP A 100 1.09 -1.48 10.86
CA ASP A 100 0.46 -0.46 11.70
C ASP A 100 0.65 0.98 11.15
N SER A 101 0.65 1.12 9.82
CA SER A 101 0.80 2.41 9.16
C SER A 101 -0.51 2.96 8.62
N LYS A 102 -0.54 4.25 8.30
CA LYS A 102 -1.69 4.94 7.74
C LYS A 102 -1.48 5.16 6.24
N LEU A 103 -2.37 4.61 5.41
CA LEU A 103 -2.34 4.75 3.95
C LEU A 103 -3.69 5.20 3.38
N PHE A 104 -4.58 5.80 4.18
CA PHE A 104 -5.90 6.16 3.67
C PHE A 104 -5.80 7.21 2.54
N PHE A 105 -6.59 7.01 1.47
CA PHE A 105 -6.54 7.78 0.24
C PHE A 105 -5.19 7.77 -0.49
N THR A 106 -4.28 6.85 -0.18
CA THR A 106 -3.01 6.69 -0.90
C THR A 106 -3.27 6.21 -2.32
N ARG A 107 -2.56 6.77 -3.27
CA ARG A 107 -2.63 6.37 -4.67
C ARG A 107 -1.52 5.40 -5.02
N LEU A 108 -1.89 4.13 -5.25
CA LEU A 108 -1.02 3.03 -5.67
C LEU A 108 -1.37 2.55 -7.08
N THR A 109 -1.82 3.47 -7.94
CA THR A 109 -2.23 3.12 -9.33
C THR A 109 -1.02 2.78 -10.19
N ASN A 110 -1.16 1.72 -11.01
CA ASN A 110 -0.10 1.25 -11.90
C ASN A 110 1.21 0.87 -11.17
N THR A 111 1.15 0.52 -9.90
CA THR A 111 2.32 0.16 -9.09
C THR A 111 2.68 -1.31 -9.23
N PHE A 112 3.92 -1.63 -8.96
CA PHE A 112 4.38 -2.99 -8.72
C PHE A 112 4.75 -3.13 -7.24
N LEU A 113 4.07 -4.03 -6.54
CA LEU A 113 4.30 -4.34 -5.13
C LEU A 113 4.77 -5.79 -5.00
N GLU A 114 5.90 -6.00 -4.37
CA GLU A 114 6.46 -7.32 -4.11
C GLU A 114 6.94 -7.43 -2.66
N MET A 115 6.48 -8.47 -1.96
CA MET A 115 6.84 -8.69 -0.55
C MET A 115 6.56 -7.46 0.32
N VAL A 116 5.36 -6.88 0.19
CA VAL A 116 4.92 -5.73 0.98
C VAL A 116 4.01 -6.20 2.11
N ILE A 117 4.33 -5.81 3.34
CA ILE A 117 3.59 -6.19 4.55
C ILE A 117 2.84 -4.98 5.07
N CYS A 118 1.50 -5.05 5.03
CA CYS A 118 0.57 -4.00 5.49
C CYS A 118 -0.33 -4.47 6.64
N THR A 119 0.12 -5.44 7.42
CA THR A 119 -0.64 -5.96 8.57
C THR A 119 -1.02 -4.83 9.53
N ASP A 120 -2.25 -4.86 10.06
CA ASP A 120 -2.81 -3.87 10.99
C ASP A 120 -2.86 -2.43 10.44
N SER A 121 -2.68 -2.22 9.14
CA SER A 121 -2.62 -0.86 8.58
C SER A 121 -3.98 -0.34 8.15
N ASN A 122 -4.14 0.99 8.20
CA ASN A 122 -5.34 1.66 7.72
C ASN A 122 -5.16 2.09 6.26
N MET A 123 -5.81 1.36 5.37
CA MET A 123 -5.77 1.54 3.92
C MET A 123 -7.15 1.92 3.34
N ALA A 124 -8.03 2.50 4.16
CA ALA A 124 -9.35 2.91 3.69
C ALA A 124 -9.25 3.89 2.49
N ASN A 125 -10.08 3.66 1.47
CA ASN A 125 -10.09 4.42 0.22
C ASN A 125 -8.74 4.43 -0.55
N VAL A 126 -7.87 3.46 -0.32
CA VAL A 126 -6.64 3.32 -1.12
C VAL A 126 -6.99 2.95 -2.57
N ASN A 127 -6.18 3.41 -3.50
CA ASN A 127 -6.40 3.12 -4.92
C ASN A 127 -5.27 2.26 -5.50
N PHE A 128 -5.55 0.98 -5.76
CA PHE A 128 -4.67 0.01 -6.39
C PHE A 128 -4.98 -0.25 -7.87
N ASN A 129 -5.78 0.59 -8.53
CA ASN A 129 -6.18 0.32 -9.91
C ASN A 129 -4.95 0.10 -10.81
N ASN A 130 -5.01 -0.98 -11.61
CA ASN A 130 -3.94 -1.43 -12.50
C ASN A 130 -2.63 -1.78 -11.76
N ALA A 131 -2.66 -2.03 -10.48
CA ALA A 131 -1.48 -2.46 -9.72
C ALA A 131 -1.20 -3.96 -9.94
N ASN A 132 0.04 -4.35 -9.68
CA ASN A 132 0.47 -5.74 -9.62
C ASN A 132 0.99 -6.03 -8.21
N LEU A 133 0.30 -6.92 -7.48
CA LEU A 133 0.61 -7.30 -6.12
C LEU A 133 1.12 -8.74 -6.10
N ASN A 134 2.34 -8.93 -5.62
CA ASN A 134 2.99 -10.23 -5.51
C ASN A 134 3.50 -10.47 -4.08
N ASN A 135 3.10 -11.57 -3.45
CA ASN A 135 3.45 -11.90 -2.07
C ASN A 135 3.19 -10.74 -1.08
N CYS A 136 2.02 -10.11 -1.17
CA CYS A 136 1.64 -9.00 -0.29
C CYS A 136 0.72 -9.46 0.84
N HIS A 137 0.89 -8.89 2.03
CA HIS A 137 0.15 -9.25 3.23
C HIS A 137 -0.66 -8.05 3.75
N PHE A 138 -1.98 -8.19 3.74
CA PHE A 138 -2.95 -7.20 4.22
C PHE A 138 -3.73 -7.70 5.44
N ASN A 139 -3.18 -8.64 6.19
CA ASN A 139 -3.84 -9.24 7.36
C ASN A 139 -4.29 -8.17 8.35
N CYS A 140 -5.47 -8.29 8.90
CA CYS A 140 -6.06 -7.36 9.88
C CYS A 140 -6.10 -5.89 9.41
N SER A 141 -5.90 -5.62 8.13
CA SER A 141 -5.88 -4.24 7.62
C SER A 141 -7.29 -3.72 7.30
N VAL A 142 -7.43 -2.40 7.30
CA VAL A 142 -8.68 -1.73 6.91
C VAL A 142 -8.59 -1.32 5.44
N LEU A 143 -9.28 -2.07 4.56
CA LEU A 143 -9.38 -1.82 3.10
C LEU A 143 -10.76 -1.29 2.70
N THR A 144 -11.52 -0.77 3.64
CA THR A 144 -12.87 -0.24 3.42
C THR A 144 -12.88 0.75 2.26
N LYS A 145 -13.74 0.54 1.27
CA LYS A 145 -13.84 1.37 0.06
C LYS A 145 -12.54 1.49 -0.74
N ALA A 146 -11.62 0.54 -0.62
CA ALA A 146 -10.45 0.47 -1.49
C ALA A 146 -10.86 0.15 -2.94
N TRP A 147 -10.05 0.55 -3.89
CA TRP A 147 -10.29 0.31 -5.32
C TRP A 147 -9.17 -0.56 -5.88
N MET A 148 -9.56 -1.73 -6.45
CA MET A 148 -8.66 -2.73 -7.03
C MET A 148 -9.12 -3.12 -8.45
N PHE A 149 -9.50 -2.16 -9.29
CA PHE A 149 -9.90 -2.44 -10.67
C PHE A 149 -8.68 -2.74 -11.54
N ASN A 150 -8.78 -3.79 -12.36
CA ASN A 150 -7.70 -4.29 -13.21
C ASN A 150 -6.42 -4.60 -12.42
N THR A 151 -6.55 -5.02 -11.18
CA THR A 151 -5.41 -5.36 -10.30
C THR A 151 -5.03 -6.84 -10.49
N ARG A 152 -3.75 -7.13 -10.52
CA ARG A 152 -3.23 -8.50 -10.52
C ARG A 152 -2.84 -8.87 -9.09
N LEU A 153 -3.33 -10.01 -8.62
CA LEU A 153 -3.08 -10.52 -7.28
C LEU A 153 -2.39 -11.90 -7.40
N TYR A 154 -1.20 -12.03 -6.84
CA TYR A 154 -0.48 -13.29 -6.75
C TYR A 154 0.03 -13.49 -5.32
N ARG A 155 -0.39 -14.57 -4.65
CA ARG A 155 -0.04 -14.86 -3.25
C ARG A 155 -0.30 -13.66 -2.32
N VAL A 156 -1.47 -13.08 -2.42
CA VAL A 156 -1.89 -11.95 -1.58
C VAL A 156 -2.78 -12.46 -0.46
N ASN A 157 -2.46 -12.08 0.77
CA ASN A 157 -3.20 -12.48 1.96
C ASN A 157 -4.05 -11.33 2.50
N PHE A 158 -5.37 -11.56 2.69
CA PHE A 158 -6.35 -10.63 3.25
C PHE A 158 -6.99 -11.14 4.54
N ASP A 159 -6.37 -12.09 5.26
CA ASP A 159 -6.92 -12.63 6.50
C ASP A 159 -7.33 -11.51 7.45
N GLU A 160 -8.54 -11.58 7.97
CA GLU A 160 -9.08 -10.61 8.92
C GLU A 160 -9.08 -9.15 8.42
N ALA A 161 -8.91 -8.93 7.13
CA ALA A 161 -8.99 -7.59 6.58
C ALA A 161 -10.45 -7.11 6.46
N SER A 162 -10.70 -5.84 6.80
CA SER A 162 -11.99 -5.21 6.58
C SER A 162 -12.08 -4.68 5.15
N VAL A 163 -12.93 -5.31 4.31
CA VAL A 163 -13.05 -5.03 2.86
C VAL A 163 -14.39 -4.40 2.46
N GLN A 164 -15.17 -3.92 3.41
CA GLN A 164 -16.51 -3.36 3.15
C GLN A 164 -16.48 -2.27 2.07
N GLY A 165 -17.34 -2.40 1.07
CA GLY A 165 -17.46 -1.44 -0.04
C GLY A 165 -16.23 -1.36 -0.93
N MET A 166 -15.35 -2.37 -0.91
CA MET A 166 -14.19 -2.44 -1.80
C MET A 166 -14.64 -2.73 -3.23
N GLY A 167 -14.18 -1.91 -4.18
CA GLY A 167 -14.39 -2.16 -5.60
C GLY A 167 -13.25 -3.03 -6.16
N ILE A 168 -13.61 -4.20 -6.73
CA ILE A 168 -12.63 -5.12 -7.29
C ILE A 168 -13.04 -5.55 -8.70
N SER A 169 -12.09 -5.52 -9.65
CA SER A 169 -12.16 -6.29 -10.87
C SER A 169 -10.76 -6.80 -11.21
N ILE A 170 -10.65 -8.07 -11.45
CA ILE A 170 -9.37 -8.71 -11.71
C ILE A 170 -9.22 -8.97 -13.19
N LEU A 171 -8.07 -8.60 -13.75
CA LEU A 171 -7.78 -8.88 -15.15
C LEU A 171 -7.65 -10.40 -15.36
N ARG A 172 -8.46 -10.94 -16.27
CA ARG A 172 -8.20 -12.25 -16.87
C ARG A 172 -7.03 -12.08 -17.83
N GLY A 173 -5.85 -12.43 -17.41
CA GLY A 173 -4.66 -12.37 -18.27
C GLY A 173 -3.73 -13.52 -17.96
N GLU A 174 -3.53 -14.32 -18.99
CA GLU A 174 -2.53 -15.35 -19.22
C GLU A 174 -1.62 -15.73 -18.04
N GLU A 175 -1.72 -17.04 -17.67
CA GLU A 175 -0.72 -17.85 -16.96
C GLU A 175 -0.04 -17.23 -15.74
N ASN A 176 -0.58 -17.47 -14.57
CA ASN A 176 -0.03 -17.34 -13.22
C ASN A 176 -0.91 -16.62 -12.21
N ILE A 177 -2.22 -16.61 -12.39
CA ILE A 177 -3.11 -16.20 -11.30
C ILE A 177 -3.64 -17.51 -10.67
N PRO A 178 -3.22 -17.86 -9.46
CA PRO A 178 -3.77 -19.02 -8.76
C PRO A 178 -5.16 -18.73 -8.15
N ILE A 179 -5.87 -17.76 -8.67
CA ILE A 179 -7.25 -17.50 -8.29
C ILE A 179 -8.12 -18.11 -9.37
N ASN A 180 -8.83 -19.18 -9.01
CA ASN A 180 -9.84 -19.80 -9.85
C ASN A 180 -10.86 -18.76 -10.31
N SER A 181 -11.24 -18.79 -11.59
CA SER A 181 -12.23 -17.89 -12.19
C SER A 181 -13.56 -17.84 -11.40
N ASP A 182 -13.92 -18.95 -10.74
CA ASP A 182 -15.15 -19.07 -9.98
C ASP A 182 -15.06 -18.34 -8.63
N THR A 183 -13.89 -18.32 -8.00
CA THR A 183 -13.61 -17.54 -6.79
C THR A 183 -13.72 -16.05 -7.07
N LEU A 184 -13.21 -15.60 -8.23
CA LEU A 184 -13.31 -14.21 -8.68
C LEU A 184 -14.76 -13.77 -8.92
N VAL A 185 -15.57 -14.62 -9.58
CA VAL A 185 -16.99 -14.36 -9.82
C VAL A 185 -17.77 -14.33 -8.49
N THR A 186 -17.43 -15.21 -7.56
CA THR A 186 -18.05 -15.25 -6.23
C THR A 186 -17.73 -14.00 -5.43
N LEU A 187 -16.48 -13.53 -5.47
CA LEU A 187 -16.06 -12.27 -4.84
C LEU A 187 -16.74 -11.05 -5.44
N GLN A 188 -16.79 -10.98 -6.76
CA GLN A 188 -17.43 -9.89 -7.48
C GLN A 188 -18.92 -9.82 -7.16
N LYS A 189 -19.63 -10.96 -7.19
CA LYS A 189 -21.05 -11.03 -6.78
C LYS A 189 -21.26 -10.65 -5.32
N PHE A 190 -20.41 -11.13 -4.43
CA PHE A 190 -20.51 -10.81 -3.01
C PHE A 190 -20.40 -9.31 -2.74
N PHE A 191 -19.42 -8.65 -3.37
CA PHE A 191 -19.26 -7.19 -3.25
C PHE A 191 -20.40 -6.41 -3.93
N GLU A 192 -21.00 -6.93 -5.01
CA GLU A 192 -22.17 -6.35 -5.66
C GLU A 192 -23.44 -6.48 -4.79
N GLU A 193 -23.62 -7.61 -4.13
CA GLU A 193 -24.77 -7.87 -3.24
C GLU A 193 -24.70 -7.05 -1.95
N ASP A 194 -23.53 -6.84 -1.37
CA ASP A 194 -23.33 -6.02 -0.16
C ASP A 194 -23.61 -4.53 -0.43
N CYS A 195 -23.39 -4.05 -1.65
CA CYS A 195 -23.76 -2.70 -2.07
C CYS A 195 -25.28 -2.46 -2.15
N THR A 196 -26.11 -3.51 -2.23
CA THR A 196 -27.57 -3.41 -2.37
C THR A 196 -28.36 -3.59 -1.06
N SER A 197 -27.73 -4.08 0.03
CA SER A 197 -28.39 -4.44 1.28
C SER A 197 -28.11 -3.48 2.44
N HIS A 198 -28.30 -2.19 2.25
CA HIS A 198 -28.17 -1.20 3.33
C HIS A 198 -29.41 -1.16 4.23
N THR A 199 -29.62 -2.18 5.06
CA THR A 199 -30.44 -2.04 6.27
C THR A 199 -30.06 -3.09 7.32
N GLY A 200 -29.06 -2.81 8.20
CA GLY A 200 -28.79 -3.61 9.40
C GLY A 200 -27.32 -3.79 9.77
N MET A 201 -26.81 -2.92 10.62
CA MET A 201 -25.36 -2.79 10.93
C MET A 201 -24.71 -3.92 11.74
N SER A 202 -25.37 -5.00 12.15
CA SER A 202 -24.77 -6.01 13.05
C SER A 202 -24.44 -7.36 12.41
N GLN A 203 -24.90 -7.64 11.20
CA GLN A 203 -24.59 -8.90 10.48
C GLN A 203 -23.49 -8.73 9.41
N THR A 204 -23.23 -7.52 8.95
CA THR A 204 -22.26 -7.23 7.89
C THR A 204 -20.81 -7.40 8.32
N GLU A 205 -20.45 -7.11 9.56
CA GLU A 205 -19.06 -7.26 10.04
C GLU A 205 -18.61 -8.72 10.07
N ASN A 206 -19.49 -9.63 10.58
CA ASN A 206 -19.18 -11.06 10.60
C ASN A 206 -19.09 -11.66 9.19
N ASN A 207 -19.95 -11.24 8.27
CA ASN A 207 -19.90 -11.72 6.89
C ASN A 207 -18.66 -11.25 6.15
N THR A 208 -18.20 -10.01 6.39
CA THR A 208 -17.00 -9.45 5.76
C THR A 208 -15.75 -10.20 6.22
N HIS A 209 -15.69 -10.55 7.52
CA HIS A 209 -14.60 -11.34 8.08
C HIS A 209 -14.57 -12.76 7.47
N GLU A 210 -15.72 -13.45 7.43
CA GLU A 210 -15.83 -14.79 6.87
C GLU A 210 -15.44 -14.82 5.38
N VAL A 211 -15.79 -13.79 4.63
CA VAL A 211 -15.41 -13.66 3.21
C VAL A 211 -13.92 -13.40 3.04
N ALA A 212 -13.33 -12.50 3.82
CA ALA A 212 -11.89 -12.26 3.78
C ALA A 212 -11.10 -13.55 4.08
N MET A 213 -11.53 -14.33 5.07
CA MET A 213 -10.97 -15.64 5.39
C MET A 213 -11.11 -16.63 4.24
N LYS A 214 -12.26 -16.67 3.59
CA LYS A 214 -12.52 -17.55 2.45
C LYS A 214 -11.70 -17.16 1.23
N ILE A 215 -11.60 -15.86 0.93
CA ILE A 215 -10.71 -15.33 -0.13
C ILE A 215 -9.28 -15.80 0.10
N THR A 216 -8.77 -15.65 1.31
CA THR A 216 -7.41 -16.02 1.65
C THR A 216 -7.19 -17.53 1.54
N ALA A 217 -8.13 -18.33 2.06
CA ALA A 217 -8.07 -19.77 1.98
C ALA A 217 -8.05 -20.26 0.50
N ASP A 218 -8.90 -19.66 -0.34
CA ASP A 218 -8.97 -20.01 -1.76
C ASP A 218 -7.71 -19.58 -2.52
N ILE A 219 -7.15 -18.39 -2.21
CA ILE A 219 -5.87 -17.94 -2.77
C ILE A 219 -4.72 -18.87 -2.35
N MET A 220 -4.70 -19.32 -1.08
CA MET A 220 -3.65 -20.20 -0.57
C MET A 220 -3.74 -21.63 -1.10
N GLN A 221 -4.95 -22.18 -1.31
CA GLN A 221 -5.15 -23.53 -1.85
C GLN A 221 -4.73 -23.70 -3.32
N HIS A 222 -4.67 -22.61 -4.08
CA HIS A 222 -4.33 -22.64 -5.51
C HIS A 222 -2.94 -22.03 -5.80
N ALA A 223 -2.11 -21.88 -4.77
CA ALA A 223 -0.77 -21.32 -4.86
C ALA A 223 0.35 -22.40 -5.03
N ASP A 224 -0.01 -23.71 -5.09
CA ASP A 224 0.91 -24.85 -5.31
C ASP A 224 0.95 -25.29 -6.78
#